data_462f1102a7f02250c7366fcbb832c32f
#
_entry.id   462f1102a7f02250c7366fcbb832c32f
#
_cell.length_a   1.000
_cell.length_b   1.000
_cell.length_c   1.000
_cell.angle_alpha   90.00
_cell.angle_beta   90.00
_cell.angle_gamma   90.00
#
_symmetry.space_group_name_H-M   'P 1'
#
loop_
_entity.id
_entity.type
_entity.pdbx_description
1 polymer ?
#
loop_
_entity_poly.entity_id
_entity_poly.type
_entity_poly.pdbx_seq_one_letter_code
_entity_poly.pdbx_strand_id
1 'polypeptide(L)'
;MAAKALTKKIITDLEKYITQTTSLKIACGCAGVPSSTFYVWQKAAKEIEEEGKDESDLTKDDLLLLEFLERVDLAKAKSCKPAIDTVMKAIKMGDANQAARLLSRRMPEEFGDWNRKEVTIRQEVTEETSTGIALIPSMVGDSDLDLMLQQQQSDALLLAKTKTNELS
;
A
#
# COMPACT_ATOMS: atom_id res chain seq x y z
N MET A 1 -20.71 21.29 -5.33
CA MET A 1 -19.59 21.95 -6.01
C MET A 1 -19.51 21.38 -7.41
N ALA A 2 -19.53 22.23 -8.46
CA ALA A 2 -19.42 21.77 -9.85
C ALA A 2 -18.04 21.11 -10.05
N ALA A 3 -18.03 19.94 -10.68
CA ALA A 3 -16.80 19.26 -11.04
C ALA A 3 -16.00 20.16 -11.98
N LYS A 4 -14.73 20.45 -11.66
CA LYS A 4 -13.88 21.28 -12.49
C LYS A 4 -13.63 20.54 -13.82
N ALA A 5 -13.89 21.18 -14.95
CA ALA A 5 -13.65 20.57 -16.26
C ALA A 5 -12.14 20.39 -16.49
N LEU A 6 -11.75 19.27 -17.08
CA LEU A 6 -10.36 19.01 -17.47
C LEU A 6 -9.98 19.94 -18.62
N THR A 7 -8.83 20.58 -18.51
CA THR A 7 -8.31 21.49 -19.55
C THR A 7 -6.80 21.24 -19.72
N LYS A 8 -6.25 21.57 -20.90
CA LYS A 8 -4.82 21.46 -21.18
C LYS A 8 -3.95 22.21 -20.18
N LYS A 9 -4.42 23.36 -19.67
CA LYS A 9 -3.74 24.14 -18.65
C LYS A 9 -3.64 23.35 -17.35
N ILE A 10 -4.73 22.72 -16.90
CA ILE A 10 -4.74 21.90 -15.68
C ILE A 10 -3.80 20.71 -15.81
N ILE A 11 -3.76 20.06 -16.98
CA ILE A 11 -2.85 18.95 -17.25
C ILE A 11 -1.39 19.41 -17.10
N THR A 12 -1.05 20.55 -17.69
CA THR A 12 0.31 21.12 -17.58
C THR A 12 0.67 21.51 -16.15
N ASP A 13 -0.25 22.10 -15.41
CA ASP A 13 -0.03 22.46 -14.00
C ASP A 13 0.14 21.20 -13.15
N LEU A 14 -0.67 20.16 -13.36
CA LEU A 14 -0.55 18.88 -12.68
C LEU A 14 0.79 18.18 -12.99
N GLU A 15 1.18 18.10 -14.27
CA GLU A 15 2.49 17.55 -14.66
C GLU A 15 3.63 18.24 -13.94
N LYS A 16 3.63 19.58 -13.91
CA LYS A 16 4.64 20.38 -13.21
C LYS A 16 4.70 20.05 -11.75
N TYR A 17 3.56 20.08 -11.04
CA TYR A 17 3.55 19.87 -9.59
C TYR A 17 3.79 18.42 -9.20
N ILE A 18 3.32 17.43 -9.97
CA ILE A 18 3.64 16.01 -9.73
C ILE A 18 5.14 15.76 -9.88
N THR A 19 5.79 16.38 -10.86
CA THR A 19 7.24 16.25 -11.04
C THR A 19 8.04 16.87 -9.87
N GLN A 20 7.51 17.93 -9.25
CA GLN A 20 8.17 18.65 -8.18
C GLN A 20 7.88 18.12 -6.77
N THR A 21 6.78 17.37 -6.60
CA THR A 21 6.33 16.89 -5.28
C THR A 21 6.20 15.37 -5.28
N THR A 22 6.47 14.76 -4.12
CA THR A 22 6.29 13.31 -3.93
C THR A 22 4.85 12.95 -3.58
N SER A 23 3.99 13.94 -3.28
CA SER A 23 2.62 13.73 -2.83
C SER A 23 1.63 14.21 -3.87
N LEU A 24 0.85 13.28 -4.44
CA LEU A 24 -0.21 13.59 -5.38
C LEU A 24 -1.26 14.55 -4.80
N LYS A 25 -1.58 14.41 -3.51
CA LYS A 25 -2.53 15.30 -2.82
C LYS A 25 -2.06 16.75 -2.81
N ILE A 26 -0.76 16.97 -2.59
CA ILE A 26 -0.14 18.30 -2.63
C ILE A 26 -0.13 18.84 -4.06
N ALA A 27 0.26 18.03 -5.04
CA ALA A 27 0.26 18.41 -6.45
C ALA A 27 -1.13 18.86 -6.93
N CYS A 28 -2.16 18.09 -6.60
CA CYS A 28 -3.55 18.44 -6.90
C CYS A 28 -3.97 19.77 -6.24
N GLY A 29 -3.60 19.96 -4.96
CA GLY A 29 -3.87 21.21 -4.25
C GLY A 29 -3.20 22.42 -4.91
N CYS A 30 -1.95 22.31 -5.33
CA CYS A 30 -1.22 23.35 -6.04
C CYS A 30 -1.82 23.67 -7.43
N ALA A 31 -2.32 22.64 -8.13
CA ALA A 31 -3.04 22.82 -9.40
C ALA A 31 -4.49 23.32 -9.21
N GLY A 32 -4.94 23.47 -7.97
CA GLY A 32 -6.32 23.88 -7.65
C GLY A 32 -7.36 22.85 -8.07
N VAL A 33 -7.02 21.57 -8.03
CA VAL A 33 -7.88 20.44 -8.40
C VAL A 33 -8.13 19.59 -7.14
N PRO A 34 -9.38 19.29 -6.79
CA PRO A 34 -9.66 18.32 -5.73
C PRO A 34 -9.10 16.94 -6.08
N SER A 35 -8.50 16.25 -5.11
CA SER A 35 -7.96 14.90 -5.34
C SER A 35 -9.05 13.92 -5.82
N SER A 36 -10.29 14.07 -5.34
CA SER A 36 -11.42 13.27 -5.82
C SER A 36 -11.67 13.44 -7.31
N THR A 37 -11.62 14.68 -7.82
CA THR A 37 -11.78 14.97 -9.23
C THR A 37 -10.65 14.37 -10.06
N PHE A 38 -9.41 14.44 -9.57
CA PHE A 38 -8.27 13.79 -10.21
C PHE A 38 -8.49 12.28 -10.40
N TYR A 39 -8.95 11.58 -9.34
CA TYR A 39 -9.21 10.15 -9.43
C TYR A 39 -10.37 9.79 -10.34
N VAL A 40 -11.39 10.63 -10.43
CA VAL A 40 -12.49 10.47 -11.42
C VAL A 40 -11.95 10.53 -12.83
N TRP A 41 -11.11 11.51 -13.16
CA TRP A 41 -10.48 11.61 -14.48
C TRP A 41 -9.56 10.43 -14.77
N GLN A 42 -8.77 10.01 -13.78
CA GLN A 42 -7.88 8.86 -13.93
C GLN A 42 -8.64 7.56 -14.20
N LYS A 43 -9.76 7.36 -13.51
CA LYS A 43 -10.62 6.19 -13.73
C LYS A 43 -11.25 6.22 -15.13
N ALA A 44 -11.83 7.34 -15.52
CA ALA A 44 -12.43 7.50 -16.85
C ALA A 44 -11.41 7.29 -17.97
N ALA A 45 -10.19 7.83 -17.83
CA ALA A 45 -9.13 7.64 -18.81
C ALA A 45 -8.71 6.17 -18.97
N LYS A 46 -8.62 5.43 -17.85
CA LYS A 46 -8.31 4.00 -17.87
C LYS A 46 -9.42 3.15 -18.50
N GLU A 47 -10.68 3.50 -18.24
CA GLU A 47 -11.82 2.84 -18.87
C GLU A 47 -11.78 2.98 -20.40
N ILE A 48 -11.42 4.18 -20.90
CA ILE A 48 -11.26 4.44 -22.34
C ILE A 48 -10.09 3.61 -22.91
N GLU A 49 -8.96 3.54 -22.19
CA GLU A 49 -7.79 2.76 -22.60
C GLU A 49 -8.10 1.25 -22.65
N GLU A 50 -8.85 0.73 -21.66
CA GLU A 50 -9.26 -0.67 -21.58
C GLU A 50 -10.30 -1.05 -22.65
N GLU A 51 -11.17 -0.13 -23.04
CA GLU A 51 -12.14 -0.33 -24.12
C GLU A 51 -11.48 -0.51 -25.51
N GLY A 52 -10.25 -0.05 -25.68
CA GLY A 52 -9.45 -0.25 -26.91
C GLY A 52 -10.11 0.32 -28.17
N LYS A 53 -10.84 1.44 -28.05
CA LYS A 53 -11.49 2.10 -29.17
C LYS A 53 -10.46 2.63 -30.17
N ASP A 54 -10.79 2.55 -31.46
CA ASP A 54 -9.97 3.17 -32.48
C ASP A 54 -9.93 4.69 -32.30
N GLU A 55 -8.81 5.31 -32.63
CA GLU A 55 -8.59 6.75 -32.45
C GLU A 55 -9.65 7.60 -33.18
N SER A 56 -10.25 7.07 -34.25
CA SER A 56 -11.33 7.69 -35.02
C SER A 56 -12.66 7.81 -34.29
N ASP A 57 -12.87 6.96 -33.27
CA ASP A 57 -14.12 6.85 -32.51
C ASP A 57 -14.07 7.62 -31.19
N LEU A 58 -12.89 8.19 -30.85
CA LEU A 58 -12.67 8.94 -29.63
C LEU A 58 -13.18 10.39 -29.77
N THR A 59 -13.87 10.86 -28.77
CA THR A 59 -14.28 12.27 -28.67
C THR A 59 -13.08 13.15 -28.28
N LYS A 60 -13.23 14.47 -28.45
CA LYS A 60 -12.18 15.42 -27.99
C LYS A 60 -11.93 15.35 -26.49
N ASP A 61 -12.95 15.03 -25.70
CA ASP A 61 -12.83 14.90 -24.25
C ASP A 61 -12.13 13.59 -23.89
N ASP A 62 -12.36 12.50 -24.63
CA ASP A 62 -11.65 11.23 -24.46
C ASP A 62 -10.16 11.38 -24.77
N LEU A 63 -9.81 12.05 -25.85
CA LEU A 63 -8.42 12.35 -26.20
C LEU A 63 -7.73 13.20 -25.13
N LEU A 64 -8.44 14.15 -24.52
CA LEU A 64 -7.91 14.96 -23.43
C LEU A 64 -7.69 14.15 -22.15
N LEU A 65 -8.55 13.17 -21.87
CA LEU A 65 -8.41 12.26 -20.75
C LEU A 65 -7.23 11.30 -20.95
N LEU A 66 -7.02 10.79 -22.16
CA LEU A 66 -5.85 9.96 -22.48
C LEU A 66 -4.54 10.76 -22.39
N GLU A 67 -4.50 11.99 -22.94
CA GLU A 67 -3.37 12.91 -22.78
C GLU A 67 -3.07 13.18 -21.30
N PHE A 68 -4.10 13.36 -20.48
CA PHE A 68 -3.96 13.55 -19.05
C PHE A 68 -3.31 12.32 -18.38
N LEU A 69 -3.77 11.10 -18.70
CA LEU A 69 -3.24 9.87 -18.10
C LEU A 69 -1.76 9.69 -18.43
N GLU A 70 -1.41 9.79 -19.72
CA GLU A 70 -0.04 9.68 -20.21
C GLU A 70 0.90 10.69 -19.53
N ARG A 71 0.51 11.97 -19.50
CA ARG A 71 1.34 13.04 -18.92
C ARG A 71 1.50 12.91 -17.42
N VAL A 72 0.46 12.45 -16.71
CA VAL A 72 0.53 12.16 -15.26
C VAL A 72 1.47 11.01 -14.97
N ASP A 73 1.42 9.93 -15.72
CA ASP A 73 2.28 8.77 -15.49
C ASP A 73 3.73 9.08 -15.85
N LEU A 74 3.97 9.83 -16.91
CA LEU A 74 5.30 10.36 -17.24
C LEU A 74 5.84 11.29 -16.14
N ALA A 75 4.99 12.16 -15.56
CA ALA A 75 5.38 13.06 -14.47
C ALA A 75 5.74 12.27 -13.20
N LYS A 76 4.96 11.23 -12.85
CA LYS A 76 5.28 10.33 -11.74
C LYS A 76 6.63 9.65 -11.94
N ALA A 77 6.88 9.11 -13.13
CA ALA A 77 8.15 8.47 -13.46
C ALA A 77 9.32 9.47 -13.35
N LYS A 78 9.16 10.68 -13.87
CA LYS A 78 10.16 11.75 -13.77
C LYS A 78 10.45 12.14 -12.31
N SER A 79 9.43 12.20 -11.45
CA SER A 79 9.58 12.55 -10.04
C SER A 79 10.38 11.50 -9.24
N CYS A 80 10.29 10.24 -9.62
CA CYS A 80 11.03 9.14 -8.97
C CYS A 80 12.50 9.04 -9.42
N LYS A 81 12.82 9.55 -10.61
CA LYS A 81 14.14 9.41 -11.22
C LYS A 81 15.31 9.85 -10.32
N PRO A 82 15.30 11.04 -9.67
CA PRO A 82 16.40 11.46 -8.81
C PRO A 82 16.67 10.52 -7.63
N ALA A 83 15.60 9.96 -7.06
CA ALA A 83 15.73 8.99 -5.97
C ALA A 83 16.33 7.69 -6.46
N ILE A 84 15.89 7.20 -7.62
CA ILE A 84 16.44 6.00 -8.27
C ILE A 84 17.93 6.21 -8.59
N ASP A 85 18.29 7.36 -9.20
CA ASP A 85 19.67 7.68 -9.55
C ASP A 85 20.57 7.71 -8.30
N THR A 86 20.07 8.25 -7.17
CA THR A 86 20.80 8.28 -5.89
C THR A 86 21.00 6.86 -5.35
N VAL A 87 19.96 6.02 -5.33
CA VAL A 87 20.06 4.62 -4.90
C VAL A 87 21.04 3.85 -5.79
N MET A 88 20.94 4.01 -7.11
CA MET A 88 21.85 3.33 -8.05
C MET A 88 23.30 3.77 -7.88
N LYS A 89 23.54 5.05 -7.56
CA LYS A 89 24.86 5.56 -7.24
C LYS A 89 25.41 4.93 -5.96
N ALA A 90 24.61 4.87 -4.89
CA ALA A 90 25.00 4.22 -3.63
C ALA A 90 25.36 2.74 -3.82
N ILE A 91 24.57 2.01 -4.60
CA ILE A 91 24.84 0.60 -4.94
C ILE A 91 26.19 0.46 -5.68
N LYS A 92 26.47 1.31 -6.66
CA LYS A 92 27.75 1.32 -7.40
C LYS A 92 28.94 1.64 -6.49
N MET A 93 28.72 2.36 -5.41
CA MET A 93 29.73 2.65 -4.38
C MET A 93 29.88 1.52 -3.34
N GLY A 94 29.15 0.41 -3.48
CA GLY A 94 29.27 -0.77 -2.63
C GLY A 94 28.31 -0.79 -1.43
N ASP A 95 27.24 0.02 -1.43
CA ASP A 95 26.22 -0.04 -0.38
C ASP A 95 25.36 -1.30 -0.53
N ALA A 96 25.75 -2.36 0.18
CA ALA A 96 25.07 -3.65 0.17
C ALA A 96 23.64 -3.56 0.71
N ASN A 97 23.35 -2.64 1.66
CA ASN A 97 22.00 -2.48 2.21
C ASN A 97 21.04 -1.93 1.17
N GLN A 98 21.45 -0.93 0.38
CA GLN A 98 20.62 -0.39 -0.69
C GLN A 98 20.44 -1.42 -1.81
N ALA A 99 21.48 -2.20 -2.12
CA ALA A 99 21.38 -3.29 -3.09
C ALA A 99 20.37 -4.36 -2.64
N ALA A 100 20.46 -4.83 -1.40
CA ALA A 100 19.54 -5.79 -0.83
C ALA A 100 18.09 -5.28 -0.82
N ARG A 101 17.86 -4.02 -0.41
CA ARG A 101 16.53 -3.39 -0.43
C ARG A 101 15.96 -3.24 -1.83
N LEU A 102 16.77 -2.96 -2.83
CA LEU A 102 16.33 -2.88 -4.22
C LEU A 102 15.94 -4.26 -4.74
N LEU A 103 16.74 -5.28 -4.46
CA LEU A 103 16.49 -6.66 -4.87
C LEU A 103 15.23 -7.22 -4.20
N SER A 104 15.06 -7.02 -2.90
CA SER A 104 13.87 -7.49 -2.17
C SER A 104 12.56 -6.87 -2.67
N ARG A 105 12.61 -5.67 -3.27
CA ARG A 105 11.43 -5.03 -3.86
C ARG A 105 11.17 -5.46 -5.30
N ARG A 106 12.22 -5.70 -6.08
CA ARG A 106 12.08 -6.07 -7.50
C ARG A 106 11.87 -7.55 -7.72
N MET A 107 12.49 -8.36 -6.87
CA MET A 107 12.46 -9.82 -6.93
C MET A 107 12.13 -10.38 -5.54
N PRO A 108 10.92 -10.10 -5.04
CA PRO A 108 10.53 -10.47 -3.68
C PRO A 108 10.51 -11.99 -3.46
N GLU A 109 10.34 -12.77 -4.53
CA GLU A 109 10.33 -14.24 -4.46
C GLU A 109 11.73 -14.81 -4.18
N GLU A 110 12.78 -14.13 -4.65
CA GLU A 110 14.17 -14.60 -4.49
C GLU A 110 14.90 -13.88 -3.35
N PHE A 111 14.64 -12.59 -3.17
CA PHE A 111 15.36 -11.71 -2.23
C PHE A 111 14.45 -11.03 -1.19
N GLY A 112 13.18 -11.41 -1.15
CA GLY A 112 12.27 -10.88 -0.13
C GLY A 112 12.69 -11.30 1.26
N ASP A 113 12.53 -10.42 2.25
CA ASP A 113 12.71 -10.77 3.65
C ASP A 113 11.72 -11.88 4.02
N TRP A 114 12.22 -13.09 4.21
CA TRP A 114 11.45 -14.27 4.61
C TRP A 114 10.72 -14.08 5.96
N ASN A 115 11.05 -13.02 6.69
CA ASN A 115 10.38 -12.62 7.94
C ASN A 115 9.07 -11.87 7.74
N ARG A 116 8.71 -11.47 6.51
CA ARG A 116 7.34 -11.09 6.16
C ARG A 116 6.51 -12.33 5.80
N LYS A 117 6.42 -13.27 6.70
CA LYS A 117 5.22 -14.09 6.75
C LYS A 117 4.08 -13.10 7.02
N GLU A 118 3.31 -12.77 6.00
CA GLU A 118 1.92 -12.41 6.20
C GLU A 118 1.32 -13.58 6.97
N VAL A 119 1.27 -13.43 8.27
CA VAL A 119 0.36 -14.21 9.09
C VAL A 119 -1.01 -13.67 8.70
N THR A 120 -1.51 -14.11 7.55
CA THR A 120 -2.93 -14.10 7.27
C THR A 120 -3.51 -15.05 8.29
N ILE A 121 -3.79 -14.54 9.49
CA ILE A 121 -4.67 -15.21 10.42
C ILE A 121 -6.01 -15.19 9.71
N ARG A 122 -6.29 -16.21 8.91
CA ARG A 122 -7.65 -16.62 8.61
C ARG A 122 -8.20 -17.04 9.96
N GLN A 123 -8.80 -16.11 10.69
CA GLN A 123 -9.81 -16.45 11.67
C GLN A 123 -10.95 -17.07 10.87
N GLU A 124 -10.90 -18.39 10.67
CA GLU A 124 -12.11 -19.16 10.57
C GLU A 124 -12.77 -19.00 11.95
N VAL A 125 -13.66 -18.03 12.05
CA VAL A 125 -14.60 -17.93 13.15
C VAL A 125 -15.56 -19.10 12.96
N THR A 126 -15.16 -20.25 13.46
CA THR A 126 -16.13 -21.27 13.84
C THR A 126 -16.84 -20.72 15.07
N GLU A 127 -18.12 -20.43 14.91
CA GLU A 127 -19.05 -20.03 15.96
C GLU A 127 -19.24 -21.17 16.98
N GLU A 128 -18.20 -21.51 17.75
CA GLU A 128 -18.39 -22.31 18.95
C GLU A 128 -17.29 -21.96 19.96
N THR A 129 -17.76 -21.35 21.05
CA THR A 129 -17.04 -21.06 22.30
C THR A 129 -15.95 -19.99 22.25
N SER A 130 -16.37 -18.73 22.45
CA SER A 130 -15.48 -17.66 22.85
C SER A 130 -15.03 -17.85 24.31
N THR A 131 -14.01 -18.64 24.55
CA THR A 131 -13.15 -18.46 25.71
C THR A 131 -12.11 -17.41 25.33
N GLY A 132 -12.28 -16.18 25.83
CA GLY A 132 -11.42 -15.04 25.50
C GLY A 132 -10.00 -15.17 26.05
N ILE A 133 -9.24 -16.17 25.60
CA ILE A 133 -7.82 -16.34 25.91
C ILE A 133 -7.04 -15.94 24.65
N ALA A 134 -6.47 -14.74 24.66
CA ALA A 134 -5.51 -14.34 23.64
C ALA A 134 -4.19 -15.11 23.86
N LEU A 135 -3.84 -16.00 22.94
CA LEU A 135 -2.52 -16.60 22.87
C LEU A 135 -1.52 -15.55 22.38
N ILE A 136 -0.69 -15.03 23.26
CA ILE A 136 0.44 -14.17 22.88
C ILE A 136 1.57 -15.10 22.43
N PRO A 137 2.09 -14.97 21.20
CA PRO A 137 3.24 -15.78 20.77
C PRO A 137 4.45 -15.45 21.67
N SER A 138 5.06 -16.49 22.24
CA SER A 138 6.26 -16.37 23.08
C SER A 138 7.40 -15.73 22.27
N MET A 139 7.97 -14.63 22.77
CA MET A 139 9.22 -14.10 22.26
C MET A 139 10.33 -15.05 22.67
N VAL A 140 10.97 -15.66 21.69
CA VAL A 140 12.07 -16.62 21.87
C VAL A 140 13.21 -15.94 22.63
N GLY A 141 13.52 -16.41 23.85
CA GLY A 141 14.76 -16.07 24.51
C GLY A 141 14.80 -15.92 26.04
N ASP A 142 13.64 -15.93 26.71
CA ASP A 142 13.67 -15.79 28.18
C ASP A 142 12.91 -16.96 28.86
N SER A 143 13.67 -17.95 29.34
CA SER A 143 13.13 -19.17 29.95
C SER A 143 12.27 -18.90 31.18
N ASP A 144 12.52 -17.80 31.90
CA ASP A 144 11.77 -17.41 33.09
C ASP A 144 10.42 -16.83 32.73
N LEU A 145 10.33 -16.13 31.58
CA LEU A 145 9.09 -15.58 31.06
C LEU A 145 8.17 -16.70 30.55
N ASP A 146 8.73 -17.70 29.88
CA ASP A 146 7.98 -18.86 29.40
C ASP A 146 7.41 -19.69 30.57
N LEU A 147 8.13 -19.86 31.66
CA LEU A 147 7.62 -20.51 32.85
C LEU A 147 6.51 -19.73 33.55
N MET A 148 6.63 -18.42 33.66
CA MET A 148 5.57 -17.56 34.21
C MET A 148 4.30 -17.58 33.35
N LEU A 149 4.42 -17.57 32.02
CA LEU A 149 3.29 -17.66 31.08
C LEU A 149 2.59 -19.03 31.17
N GLN A 150 3.35 -20.13 31.26
CA GLN A 150 2.79 -21.46 31.46
C GLN A 150 2.04 -21.58 32.80
N GLN A 151 2.55 -20.97 33.85
CA GLN A 151 1.92 -20.96 35.16
C GLN A 151 0.61 -20.14 35.12
N GLN A 152 0.62 -18.98 34.54
CA GLN A 152 -0.61 -18.16 34.35
C GLN A 152 -1.66 -18.87 33.50
N GLN A 153 -1.27 -19.59 32.45
CA GLN A 153 -2.20 -20.35 31.62
C GLN A 153 -2.82 -21.52 32.38
N SER A 154 -2.03 -22.24 33.21
CA SER A 154 -2.53 -23.34 34.03
C SER A 154 -3.51 -22.87 35.11
N ASP A 155 -3.25 -21.72 35.73
CA ASP A 155 -4.10 -21.11 36.74
C ASP A 155 -5.43 -20.60 36.14
N ALA A 156 -5.38 -20.00 34.93
CA ALA A 156 -6.56 -19.58 34.23
C ALA A 156 -7.47 -20.75 33.80
N LEU A 157 -6.87 -21.88 33.39
CA LEU A 157 -7.61 -23.11 33.07
C LEU A 157 -8.25 -23.76 34.30
N LEU A 158 -7.59 -23.72 35.46
CA LEU A 158 -8.14 -24.18 36.74
C LEU A 158 -9.34 -23.33 37.17
N LEU A 159 -9.23 -22.01 37.06
CA LEU A 159 -10.32 -21.10 37.37
C LEU A 159 -11.54 -21.27 36.44
N ALA A 160 -11.29 -21.54 35.15
CA ALA A 160 -12.37 -21.80 34.21
C ALA A 160 -13.11 -23.13 34.53
N LYS A 161 -12.37 -24.17 34.92
CA LYS A 161 -12.96 -25.47 35.35
C LYS A 161 -13.75 -25.38 36.63
N THR A 162 -13.34 -24.59 37.61
CA THR A 162 -14.09 -24.39 38.84
C THR A 162 -15.39 -23.67 38.62
N LYS A 163 -15.43 -22.65 37.74
CA LYS A 163 -16.65 -21.93 37.37
C LYS A 163 -17.67 -22.77 36.61
N THR A 164 -17.22 -23.70 35.77
CA THR A 164 -18.13 -24.61 35.07
C THR A 164 -18.75 -25.67 36.00
N ASN A 165 -18.08 -26.05 37.06
CA ASN A 165 -18.61 -26.99 38.06
C ASN A 165 -19.57 -26.35 39.08
N GLU A 166 -19.56 -25.03 39.22
CA GLU A 166 -20.51 -24.28 40.09
C GLU A 166 -21.82 -23.95 39.38
N LEU A 167 -21.91 -24.13 38.07
CA LEU A 167 -23.07 -23.85 37.22
C LEU A 167 -23.83 -25.12 36.77
N SER A 168 -23.41 -26.31 37.23
CA SER A 168 -24.08 -27.61 37.02
C SER A 168 -24.70 -28.13 38.29
#